data_2432558ca375e542af21bde2c53100cc
#
_entry.id   2432558ca375e542af21bde2c53100cc
#
_cell.length_a   1.000
_cell.length_b   1.000
_cell.length_c   1.000
_cell.angle_alpha   90.00
_cell.angle_beta   90.00
_cell.angle_gamma   90.00
#
_symmetry.space_group_name_H-M   'P 1'
#
loop_
_entity.id
_entity.type
_entity.pdbx_description
1 polymer ?
#
loop_
_entity_poly.entity_id
_entity_poly.type
_entity_poly.pdbx_seq_one_letter_code
_entity_poly.pdbx_strand_id
1 'polypeptide(L)'
;MWGGIYAVLFSLSTILSYENPIKNGFPESVVDSYTKYSWSDVEFQNQTIGKEIKYSYYEKKKLGPLQPGRSISITDQGGLWLGYGFIRKVKLNDAFNFNFDFFPGVYVKNKEEDLGGWLMFRSGIELEFSINTDWKISIGYDHRSSGDLWDYNPGMETLNVSISKITS
;
A
#
# COMPACT_ATOMS: atom_id res chain seq x y z
N MET A 1 9.76 -12.64 7.01
CA MET A 1 10.97 -11.82 7.30
C MET A 1 11.08 -10.54 6.45
N TRP A 2 10.38 -10.40 5.33
CA TRP A 2 10.49 -9.23 4.42
C TRP A 2 9.56 -8.05 4.79
N GLY A 3 8.41 -8.30 5.41
CA GLY A 3 7.40 -7.26 5.71
C GLY A 3 7.91 -6.13 6.62
N GLY A 4 8.77 -6.44 7.58
CA GLY A 4 9.40 -5.43 8.43
C GLY A 4 10.32 -4.47 7.67
N ILE A 5 10.95 -4.93 6.59
CA ILE A 5 11.87 -4.10 5.80
C ILE A 5 11.13 -2.98 5.09
N TYR A 6 9.95 -3.24 4.51
CA TYR A 6 9.17 -2.21 3.82
C TYR A 6 8.63 -1.16 4.78
N ALA A 7 8.18 -1.56 5.97
CA ALA A 7 7.74 -0.64 7.01
C ALA A 7 8.91 0.24 7.50
N VAL A 8 10.11 -0.33 7.65
CA VAL A 8 11.33 0.41 7.99
C VAL A 8 11.72 1.37 6.88
N LEU A 9 11.71 0.94 5.62
CA LEU A 9 12.01 1.81 4.46
C LEU A 9 11.01 2.95 4.36
N PHE A 10 9.71 2.68 4.55
CA PHE A 10 8.67 3.70 4.60
C PHE A 10 8.94 4.73 5.71
N SER A 11 9.22 4.26 6.92
CA SER A 11 9.49 5.11 8.08
C SER A 11 10.75 5.94 7.89
N LEU A 12 11.87 5.32 7.51
CA LEU A 12 13.13 6.01 7.26
C LEU A 12 12.99 7.05 6.15
N SER A 13 12.37 6.68 5.03
CA SER A 13 12.15 7.61 3.92
C SER A 13 11.31 8.82 4.34
N THR A 14 10.38 8.64 5.25
CA THR A 14 9.52 9.69 5.80
C THR A 14 10.29 10.61 6.74
N ILE A 15 11.06 10.04 7.66
CA ILE A 15 11.84 10.79 8.66
C ILE A 15 12.96 11.60 7.99
N LEU A 16 13.70 10.99 7.07
CA LEU A 16 14.82 11.64 6.37
C LEU A 16 14.44 12.81 5.47
N SER A 17 13.14 12.95 5.13
CA SER A 17 12.66 14.02 4.25
C SER A 17 12.26 15.29 4.99
N TYR A 18 12.28 15.27 6.31
CA TYR A 18 11.79 16.38 7.13
C TYR A 18 12.80 16.76 8.20
N GLU A 19 13.14 18.05 8.25
CA GLU A 19 13.90 18.61 9.37
C GLU A 19 13.01 18.64 10.63
N ASN A 20 13.33 17.81 11.63
CA ASN A 20 12.66 17.73 12.93
C ASN A 20 11.14 17.44 12.90
N PRO A 21 10.67 16.34 12.30
CA PRO A 21 9.23 16.01 12.24
C PRO A 21 8.62 15.79 13.63
N ILE A 22 9.41 15.36 14.61
CA ILE A 22 8.97 15.12 15.99
C ILE A 22 8.64 16.45 16.70
N LYS A 23 9.37 17.53 16.38
CA LYS A 23 9.21 18.84 17.05
C LYS A 23 8.16 19.71 16.38
N ASN A 24 8.07 19.68 15.05
CA ASN A 24 7.26 20.62 14.25
C ASN A 24 5.97 20.00 13.71
N GLY A 25 5.80 18.68 13.83
CA GLY A 25 4.73 17.92 13.18
C GLY A 25 4.88 17.89 11.66
N PHE A 26 3.89 17.32 10.99
CA PHE A 26 3.81 17.31 9.53
C PHE A 26 2.80 18.36 9.06
N PRO A 27 3.22 19.41 8.31
CA PRO A 27 2.31 20.40 7.79
C PRO A 27 1.32 19.77 6.82
N GLU A 28 0.07 20.20 6.90
CA GLU A 28 -0.96 19.80 5.96
C GLU A 28 -0.84 20.62 4.67
N SER A 29 -1.00 19.97 3.53
CA SER A 29 -1.03 20.61 2.21
C SER A 29 -2.09 19.97 1.32
N VAL A 30 -2.64 20.76 0.40
CA VAL A 30 -3.61 20.27 -0.60
C VAL A 30 -2.87 19.66 -1.76
N VAL A 31 -3.32 18.48 -2.21
CA VAL A 31 -2.85 17.76 -3.39
C VAL A 31 -4.04 17.16 -4.12
N ASP A 32 -3.84 16.67 -5.33
CA ASP A 32 -4.92 15.99 -6.04
C ASP A 32 -5.26 14.66 -5.35
N SER A 33 -6.57 14.40 -5.24
CA SER A 33 -7.08 13.08 -4.89
C SER A 33 -7.01 12.16 -6.11
N TYR A 34 -6.95 10.87 -5.88
CA TYR A 34 -7.02 9.90 -6.98
C TYR A 34 -7.56 8.56 -6.53
N THR A 35 -8.09 7.82 -7.48
CA THR A 35 -8.49 6.42 -7.32
C THR A 35 -7.48 5.50 -7.98
N LYS A 36 -7.30 4.31 -7.44
CA LYS A 36 -6.42 3.28 -7.99
C LYS A 36 -7.13 1.93 -7.99
N TYR A 37 -7.08 1.24 -9.11
CA TYR A 37 -7.52 -0.14 -9.28
C TYR A 37 -6.30 -1.01 -9.53
N SER A 38 -6.16 -2.09 -8.77
CA SER A 38 -5.06 -3.04 -8.88
C SER A 38 -5.58 -4.44 -9.13
N TRP A 39 -4.87 -5.18 -9.96
CA TRP A 39 -5.05 -6.61 -10.22
C TRP A 39 -3.77 -7.31 -9.82
N SER A 40 -3.87 -8.35 -9.01
CA SER A 40 -2.71 -9.00 -8.41
C SER A 40 -2.79 -10.50 -8.53
N ASP A 41 -1.64 -11.13 -8.68
CA ASP A 41 -1.44 -12.50 -8.27
C ASP A 41 -1.13 -12.52 -6.77
N VAL A 42 -1.76 -13.45 -6.05
CA VAL A 42 -1.59 -13.65 -4.61
C VAL A 42 -0.63 -14.80 -4.39
N GLU A 43 0.42 -14.56 -3.64
CA GLU A 43 1.45 -15.54 -3.34
C GLU A 43 1.50 -15.86 -1.84
N PHE A 44 1.61 -17.14 -1.55
CA PHE A 44 1.79 -17.66 -0.20
C PHE A 44 2.88 -18.73 -0.23
N GLN A 45 3.92 -18.56 0.60
CA GLN A 45 5.07 -19.49 0.67
C GLN A 45 5.68 -19.79 -0.71
N ASN A 46 5.88 -18.78 -1.55
CA ASN A 46 6.42 -18.85 -2.91
C ASN A 46 5.54 -19.64 -3.91
N GLN A 47 4.25 -19.74 -3.66
CA GLN A 47 3.29 -20.36 -4.57
C GLN A 47 2.16 -19.38 -4.86
N THR A 48 1.80 -19.21 -6.12
CA THR A 48 0.60 -18.46 -6.50
C THR A 48 -0.62 -19.25 -6.07
N ILE A 49 -1.41 -18.68 -5.15
CA ILE A 49 -2.58 -19.32 -4.56
C ILE A 49 -3.90 -18.74 -5.05
N GLY A 50 -3.88 -17.61 -5.74
CA GLY A 50 -5.10 -16.96 -6.22
C GLY A 50 -4.85 -15.60 -6.85
N LYS A 51 -5.93 -14.86 -7.03
CA LYS A 51 -5.93 -13.49 -7.58
C LYS A 51 -6.67 -12.54 -6.65
N GLU A 52 -6.26 -11.27 -6.66
CA GLU A 52 -6.88 -10.22 -5.87
C GLU A 52 -7.21 -9.01 -6.75
N ILE A 53 -8.37 -8.40 -6.49
CA ILE A 53 -8.71 -7.05 -6.97
C ILE A 53 -8.69 -6.12 -5.78
N LYS A 54 -7.98 -4.98 -5.92
CA LYS A 54 -7.89 -3.94 -4.89
C LYS A 54 -8.33 -2.60 -5.47
N TYR A 55 -9.18 -1.89 -4.71
CA TYR A 55 -9.56 -0.51 -4.94
C TYR A 55 -8.98 0.36 -3.84
N SER A 56 -8.35 1.48 -4.20
CA SER A 56 -7.83 2.45 -3.25
C SER A 56 -8.27 3.86 -3.65
N TYR A 57 -8.55 4.67 -2.64
CA TYR A 57 -8.80 6.10 -2.79
C TYR A 57 -7.82 6.87 -1.90
N TYR A 58 -7.16 7.87 -2.47
CA TYR A 58 -6.21 8.74 -1.78
C TYR A 58 -6.79 10.15 -1.67
N GLU A 59 -6.70 10.72 -0.47
CA GLU A 59 -7.36 11.96 -0.09
C GLU A 59 -6.72 13.19 -0.73
N LYS A 60 -7.49 14.29 -0.84
CA LYS A 60 -7.05 15.60 -1.38
C LYS A 60 -6.15 16.37 -0.43
N LYS A 61 -5.38 15.67 0.40
CA LYS A 61 -4.46 16.27 1.37
C LYS A 61 -3.20 15.43 1.56
N LYS A 62 -2.13 16.10 1.97
CA LYS A 62 -0.92 15.48 2.50
C LYS A 62 -0.64 15.95 3.91
N LEU A 63 -0.06 15.07 4.70
CA LEU A 63 0.52 15.33 6.01
C LEU A 63 2.04 15.20 5.83
N GLY A 64 2.71 16.31 5.56
CA GLY A 64 4.10 16.28 5.12
C GLY A 64 4.28 15.50 3.83
N PRO A 65 5.11 14.43 3.79
CA PRO A 65 5.31 13.63 2.59
C PRO A 65 4.24 12.55 2.37
N LEU A 66 3.32 12.37 3.32
CA LEU A 66 2.38 11.26 3.37
C LEU A 66 1.00 11.69 2.88
N GLN A 67 0.44 10.99 1.91
CA GLN A 67 -0.93 11.17 1.46
C GLN A 67 -1.82 10.08 2.08
N PRO A 68 -2.83 10.44 2.89
CA PRO A 68 -3.75 9.47 3.46
C PRO A 68 -4.59 8.78 2.39
N GLY A 69 -4.98 7.54 2.69
CA GLY A 69 -5.85 6.79 1.79
C GLY A 69 -6.57 5.65 2.50
N ARG A 70 -7.57 5.12 1.82
CA ARG A 70 -8.34 3.95 2.22
C ARG A 70 -8.35 2.94 1.09
N SER A 71 -8.32 1.68 1.44
CA SER A 71 -8.22 0.60 0.47
C SER A 71 -9.07 -0.59 0.88
N ILE A 72 -9.67 -1.23 -0.10
CA ILE A 72 -10.40 -2.48 0.05
C ILE A 72 -9.90 -3.46 -1.01
N SER A 73 -9.75 -4.72 -0.65
CA SER A 73 -9.45 -5.77 -1.61
C SER A 73 -10.25 -7.03 -1.36
N ILE A 74 -10.49 -7.78 -2.42
CA ILE A 74 -11.14 -9.09 -2.40
C ILE A 74 -10.35 -10.06 -3.26
N THR A 75 -10.17 -11.28 -2.73
CA THR A 75 -9.54 -12.36 -3.48
C THR A 75 -10.60 -13.24 -4.17
N ASP A 76 -10.18 -14.03 -5.17
CA ASP A 76 -11.03 -15.02 -5.84
C ASP A 76 -11.47 -16.17 -4.91
N GLN A 77 -10.81 -16.35 -3.76
CA GLN A 77 -11.21 -17.28 -2.70
C GLN A 77 -12.17 -16.64 -1.67
N GLY A 78 -12.51 -15.35 -1.85
CA GLY A 78 -13.48 -14.61 -1.05
C GLY A 78 -12.91 -13.96 0.21
N GLY A 79 -11.60 -13.94 0.41
CA GLY A 79 -10.97 -13.16 1.46
C GLY A 79 -11.14 -11.66 1.22
N LEU A 80 -11.37 -10.92 2.29
CA LEU A 80 -11.61 -9.48 2.27
C LEU A 80 -10.59 -8.78 3.15
N TRP A 81 -10.02 -7.68 2.66
CA TRP A 81 -9.21 -6.78 3.47
C TRP A 81 -9.66 -5.34 3.29
N LEU A 82 -9.72 -4.58 4.39
CA LEU A 82 -10.08 -3.17 4.44
C LEU A 82 -9.06 -2.43 5.30
N GLY A 83 -8.41 -1.39 4.77
CA GLY A 83 -7.41 -0.64 5.49
C GLY A 83 -7.49 0.87 5.26
N TYR A 84 -6.97 1.61 6.25
CA TYR A 84 -6.68 3.04 6.16
C TYR A 84 -5.21 3.26 6.45
N GLY A 85 -4.54 4.07 5.63
CA GLY A 85 -3.10 4.25 5.76
C GLY A 85 -2.57 5.39 4.92
N PHE A 86 -1.33 5.27 4.49
CA PHE A 86 -0.62 6.35 3.84
C PHE A 86 0.18 5.82 2.65
N ILE A 87 0.31 6.67 1.63
CA ILE A 87 1.27 6.50 0.56
C ILE A 87 2.26 7.66 0.58
N ARG A 88 3.51 7.36 0.31
CA ARG A 88 4.56 8.32 0.02
C ARG A 88 5.00 8.16 -1.42
N LYS A 89 4.95 9.23 -2.19
CA LYS A 89 5.46 9.29 -3.56
C LYS A 89 6.80 10.00 -3.59
N VAL A 90 7.79 9.34 -4.19
CA VAL A 90 9.13 9.89 -4.46
C VAL A 90 9.24 10.08 -5.96
N LYS A 91 9.30 11.33 -6.39
CA LYS A 91 9.48 11.67 -7.81
C LYS A 91 10.90 11.28 -8.24
N LEU A 92 11.01 10.40 -9.24
CA LEU A 92 12.29 10.04 -9.84
C LEU A 92 12.60 10.97 -11.02
N ASN A 93 11.60 11.27 -11.85
CA ASN A 93 11.63 12.24 -12.94
C ASN A 93 10.18 12.62 -13.31
N ASP A 94 9.96 13.29 -14.46
CA ASP A 94 8.62 13.74 -14.85
C ASP A 94 7.68 12.60 -15.24
N ALA A 95 8.21 11.45 -15.67
CA ALA A 95 7.42 10.30 -16.07
C ALA A 95 7.27 9.26 -14.95
N PHE A 96 8.23 9.16 -14.02
CA PHE A 96 8.29 8.08 -13.06
C PHE A 96 8.27 8.55 -11.61
N ASN A 97 7.49 7.86 -10.78
CA ASN A 97 7.53 7.96 -9.33
C ASN A 97 7.83 6.58 -8.74
N PHE A 98 8.52 6.56 -7.60
CA PHE A 98 8.64 5.40 -6.75
C PHE A 98 7.76 5.62 -5.52
N ASN A 99 6.86 4.69 -5.25
CA ASN A 99 5.89 4.82 -4.18
C ASN A 99 6.16 3.79 -3.08
N PHE A 100 5.96 4.22 -1.85
CA PHE A 100 5.90 3.37 -0.67
C PHE A 100 4.53 3.52 -0.05
N ASP A 101 3.90 2.44 0.36
CA ASP A 101 2.66 2.50 1.10
C ASP A 101 2.68 1.65 2.38
N PHE A 102 1.83 2.06 3.33
CA PHE A 102 1.62 1.33 4.57
C PHE A 102 0.18 1.51 5.02
N PHE A 103 -0.55 0.40 5.14
CA PHE A 103 -1.96 0.35 5.49
C PHE A 103 -2.22 -0.70 6.57
N PRO A 104 -2.41 -0.30 7.84
CA PRO A 104 -3.10 -1.14 8.81
C PRO A 104 -4.55 -1.37 8.38
N GLY A 105 -5.05 -2.60 8.63
CA GLY A 105 -6.40 -2.94 8.18
C GLY A 105 -6.95 -4.21 8.80
N VAL A 106 -8.21 -4.45 8.54
CA VAL A 106 -8.94 -5.65 8.96
C VAL A 106 -8.98 -6.66 7.82
N TYR A 107 -8.61 -7.88 8.12
CA TYR A 107 -8.65 -9.01 7.21
C TYR A 107 -9.70 -10.02 7.65
N VAL A 108 -10.54 -10.42 6.73
CA VAL A 108 -11.55 -11.46 6.93
C VAL A 108 -11.21 -12.61 5.98
N LYS A 109 -10.71 -13.69 6.57
CA LYS A 109 -10.42 -14.94 5.87
C LYS A 109 -11.70 -15.61 5.41
N ASN A 110 -11.67 -16.24 4.24
CA ASN A 110 -12.70 -17.18 3.79
C ASN A 110 -12.07 -18.55 3.49
N LYS A 111 -11.82 -18.89 2.23
CA LYS A 111 -11.23 -20.17 1.82
C LYS A 111 -9.71 -20.13 1.66
N GLU A 112 -9.13 -18.96 1.80
CA GLU A 112 -7.69 -18.75 1.69
C GLU A 112 -6.94 -19.13 2.97
N GLU A 113 -5.62 -19.04 2.90
CA GLU A 113 -4.71 -19.39 3.96
C GLU A 113 -4.91 -18.53 5.23
N ASP A 114 -4.64 -19.13 6.38
CA ASP A 114 -4.70 -18.45 7.66
C ASP A 114 -3.45 -17.59 7.85
N LEU A 115 -3.64 -16.30 8.08
CA LEU A 115 -2.54 -15.37 8.36
C LEU A 115 -2.34 -15.11 9.86
N GLY A 116 -3.03 -15.90 10.71
CA GLY A 116 -2.88 -15.85 12.16
C GLY A 116 -3.81 -14.88 12.88
N GLY A 117 -4.47 -13.95 12.20
CA GLY A 117 -5.37 -13.01 12.87
C GLY A 117 -6.10 -12.07 11.92
N TRP A 118 -6.91 -11.18 12.51
CA TRP A 118 -7.78 -10.28 11.78
C TRP A 118 -7.18 -8.87 11.52
N LEU A 119 -6.24 -8.43 12.36
CA LEU A 119 -5.54 -7.16 12.15
C LEU A 119 -4.28 -7.42 11.34
N MET A 120 -4.22 -6.87 10.13
CA MET A 120 -3.12 -7.05 9.20
C MET A 120 -2.55 -5.70 8.76
N PHE A 121 -1.25 -5.66 8.63
CA PHE A 121 -0.52 -4.54 8.02
C PHE A 121 -0.19 -4.93 6.59
N ARG A 122 -0.53 -4.05 5.65
CA ARG A 122 -0.13 -4.16 4.26
C ARG A 122 0.89 -3.09 3.95
N SER A 123 2.06 -3.49 3.49
CA SER A 123 3.15 -2.58 3.13
C SER A 123 3.62 -2.90 1.72
N GLY A 124 3.81 -1.86 0.90
CA GLY A 124 4.11 -2.04 -0.51
C GLY A 124 5.14 -1.07 -1.05
N ILE A 125 5.69 -1.48 -2.18
CA ILE A 125 6.52 -0.66 -3.06
C ILE A 125 5.94 -0.71 -4.47
N GLU A 126 6.05 0.39 -5.20
CA GLU A 126 5.46 0.50 -6.52
C GLU A 126 6.28 1.44 -7.40
N LEU A 127 6.49 1.06 -8.65
CA LEU A 127 6.97 1.94 -9.70
C LEU A 127 5.77 2.44 -10.53
N GLU A 128 5.51 3.74 -10.48
CA GLU A 128 4.38 4.41 -11.14
C GLU A 128 4.89 5.17 -12.37
N PHE A 129 4.23 5.01 -13.50
CA PHE A 129 4.47 5.72 -14.76
C PHE A 129 3.28 6.61 -15.12
N SER A 130 3.53 7.88 -15.41
CA SER A 130 2.52 8.85 -15.83
C SER A 130 2.25 8.72 -17.35
N ILE A 131 1.05 8.29 -17.73
CA ILE A 131 0.61 8.22 -19.12
C ILE A 131 0.30 9.65 -19.62
N ASN A 132 -0.41 10.42 -18.79
CA ASN A 132 -0.74 11.83 -19.01
C ASN A 132 -1.01 12.50 -17.65
N THR A 133 -1.60 13.70 -17.67
CA THR A 133 -1.93 14.44 -16.43
C THR A 133 -2.85 13.70 -15.49
N ASP A 134 -3.79 12.92 -16.03
CA ASP A 134 -4.89 12.33 -15.27
C ASP A 134 -4.69 10.83 -14.99
N TRP A 135 -3.96 10.14 -15.86
CA TRP A 135 -3.84 8.69 -15.83
C TRP A 135 -2.42 8.23 -15.60
N LYS A 136 -2.29 7.23 -14.73
CA LYS A 136 -1.02 6.56 -14.42
C LYS A 136 -1.21 5.07 -14.39
N ILE A 137 -0.17 4.34 -14.73
CA ILE A 137 -0.07 2.89 -14.55
C ILE A 137 1.08 2.57 -13.62
N SER A 138 1.01 1.43 -12.96
CA SER A 138 2.08 1.01 -12.06
C SER A 138 2.21 -0.50 -11.96
N ILE A 139 3.41 -0.93 -11.61
CA ILE A 139 3.69 -2.28 -11.15
C ILE A 139 4.16 -2.19 -9.70
N GLY A 140 3.72 -3.13 -8.89
CA GLY A 140 4.02 -3.09 -7.46
C GLY A 140 4.07 -4.46 -6.84
N TYR A 141 4.65 -4.48 -5.65
CA TYR A 141 4.70 -5.63 -4.77
C TYR A 141 4.29 -5.18 -3.39
N ASP A 142 3.41 -5.91 -2.76
CA ASP A 142 3.06 -5.66 -1.37
C ASP A 142 3.04 -6.95 -0.54
N HIS A 143 3.26 -6.77 0.75
CA HIS A 143 3.28 -7.81 1.76
C HIS A 143 2.22 -7.51 2.80
N ARG A 144 1.46 -8.54 3.17
CA ARG A 144 0.44 -8.50 4.22
C ARG A 144 0.83 -9.44 5.35
N SER A 145 0.89 -8.92 6.57
CA SER A 145 1.21 -9.71 7.76
C SER A 145 0.62 -9.08 9.02
N SER A 146 0.59 -9.83 10.11
CA SER A 146 0.16 -9.32 11.42
C SER A 146 1.24 -8.51 12.14
N GLY A 147 2.49 -8.46 11.63
CA GLY A 147 3.61 -7.83 12.33
C GLY A 147 3.97 -8.51 13.66
N ASP A 148 3.81 -9.82 13.71
CA ASP A 148 4.05 -10.67 14.89
C ASP A 148 3.16 -10.34 16.10
N LEU A 149 1.96 -9.79 15.85
CA LEU A 149 0.95 -9.59 16.91
C LEU A 149 0.35 -10.90 17.40
N TRP A 150 0.48 -11.98 16.63
CA TRP A 150 0.04 -13.34 16.96
C TRP A 150 1.19 -14.32 16.73
N ASP A 151 1.13 -15.47 17.43
CA ASP A 151 2.15 -16.52 17.37
C ASP A 151 2.34 -17.11 15.95
N TYR A 152 1.29 -17.08 15.13
CA TYR A 152 1.33 -17.49 13.73
C TYR A 152 1.21 -16.29 12.81
N ASN A 153 2.24 -16.06 12.00
CA ASN A 153 2.35 -14.92 11.07
C ASN A 153 3.12 -15.31 9.81
N PRO A 154 2.54 -16.13 8.93
CA PRO A 154 3.24 -16.61 7.72
C PRO A 154 3.46 -15.51 6.68
N GLY A 155 2.61 -14.49 6.69
CA GLY A 155 2.59 -13.45 5.66
C GLY A 155 1.93 -13.91 4.35
N MET A 156 1.59 -12.93 3.51
CA MET A 156 1.05 -13.12 2.16
C MET A 156 1.55 -11.97 1.27
N GLU A 157 1.96 -12.30 0.08
CA GLU A 157 2.47 -11.33 -0.89
C GLU A 157 1.50 -11.13 -2.05
N THR A 158 1.55 -9.95 -2.68
CA THR A 158 0.88 -9.71 -3.96
C THR A 158 1.80 -9.00 -4.95
N LEU A 159 1.85 -9.52 -6.16
CA LEU A 159 2.46 -8.84 -7.30
C LEU A 159 1.33 -8.21 -8.14
N ASN A 160 1.35 -6.89 -8.29
CA ASN A 160 0.21 -6.17 -8.85
C ASN A 160 0.57 -5.29 -10.04
N VAL A 161 -0.42 -5.14 -10.93
CA VAL A 161 -0.46 -4.09 -11.95
C VAL A 161 -1.64 -3.20 -11.63
N SER A 162 -1.47 -1.88 -11.71
CA SER A 162 -2.50 -0.93 -11.32
C SER A 162 -2.70 0.17 -12.36
N ILE A 163 -3.91 0.72 -12.38
CA ILE A 163 -4.24 1.96 -13.08
C ILE A 163 -4.80 2.97 -12.08
N SER A 164 -4.32 4.21 -12.14
CA SER A 164 -4.77 5.30 -11.29
C SER A 164 -5.36 6.42 -12.14
N LYS A 165 -6.43 7.03 -11.61
CA LYS A 165 -7.05 8.23 -12.20
C LYS A 165 -7.10 9.34 -11.17
N ILE A 166 -6.58 10.52 -11.54
CA ILE A 166 -6.70 11.74 -10.74
C ILE A 166 -8.17 12.18 -10.73
N THR A 167 -8.67 12.48 -9.55
CA THR A 167 -10.03 13.00 -9.31
C THR A 167 -9.86 14.33 -8.59
N SER A 168 -9.94 15.40 -9.33
CA SER A 168 -9.87 16.79 -8.81
C SER A 168 -11.12 17.17 -8.01
#